data_034d8c5adb4a7ed3514478d9b15d0f2d
#
_entry.id   034d8c5adb4a7ed3514478d9b15d0f2d
#
_cell.length_a   1.000
_cell.length_b   1.000
_cell.length_c   1.000
_cell.angle_alpha   90.00
_cell.angle_beta   90.00
_cell.angle_gamma   90.00
#
_symmetry.space_group_name_H-M   'P 1'
#
loop_
_entity.id
_entity.type
_entity.pdbx_description
1 polymer ?
#
loop_
_entity_poly.entity_id
_entity_poly.type
_entity_poly.pdbx_seq_one_letter_code
_entity_poly.pdbx_strand_id
1 'polypeptide(L)'
;MFENFWGNSHVTRALEGMIAQNRIAQTLLFAGPEGVGKATLARRFGAALVGDAAKIEQDDLSLAHNLEIVAGRERWPADKRNQDPLLFSSHPDFVTFAPDGPLRQISIEQMRLLKERAPFKPLKGKHRIFLIDHIDRAGEQAANSLLKTLEEPPEHLILIVTAENAYDLLPTIRSRAVPFWLAPLSNEEMNAFAATRALEHSAHRVALAAGSPGVAISLDLDVYDRRRAAMLTLLKVAGGAAPFGTWIPYSETIGRSKSEKLELYLKVLYDLLRDLMMLQQGASMIRNEDVRPDLETLAQRLSFSWLRAAVRKIDELADLLRRNIQKTIALDDLILELRTAA
;
A
#
# COMPACT_ATOMS: atom_id res chain seq x y z
N MET A 1 -22.21 -10.48 -7.77
CA MET A 1 -20.85 -10.94 -7.43
C MET A 1 -20.00 -9.83 -6.85
N PHE A 2 -19.86 -8.71 -7.53
CA PHE A 2 -19.07 -7.56 -7.08
C PHE A 2 -19.95 -6.41 -6.57
N GLU A 3 -21.10 -6.74 -5.97
CA GLU A 3 -21.96 -5.76 -5.31
C GLU A 3 -21.14 -4.97 -4.27
N ASN A 4 -21.33 -3.66 -4.25
CA ASN A 4 -20.58 -2.75 -3.38
C ASN A 4 -19.04 -2.73 -3.61
N PHE A 5 -18.53 -3.21 -4.74
CA PHE A 5 -17.19 -2.88 -5.21
C PHE A 5 -17.25 -1.59 -6.02
N TRP A 6 -16.51 -0.59 -5.58
CA TRP A 6 -16.55 0.75 -6.14
C TRP A 6 -15.53 0.94 -7.25
N GLY A 7 -15.94 1.59 -8.32
CA GLY A 7 -15.08 1.88 -9.46
C GLY A 7 -14.63 0.63 -10.25
N ASN A 8 -13.71 0.83 -11.17
CA ASN A 8 -13.05 -0.24 -11.96
C ASN A 8 -14.02 -1.25 -12.63
N SER A 9 -15.17 -0.78 -13.10
CA SER A 9 -16.22 -1.61 -13.69
C SER A 9 -15.76 -2.44 -14.88
N HIS A 10 -14.72 -2.01 -15.61
CA HIS A 10 -14.12 -2.77 -16.70
C HIS A 10 -13.41 -4.04 -16.18
N VAL A 11 -12.77 -3.96 -15.01
CA VAL A 11 -12.11 -5.11 -14.37
C VAL A 11 -13.15 -6.11 -13.87
N THR A 12 -14.17 -5.63 -13.13
CA THR A 12 -15.22 -6.52 -12.61
C THR A 12 -15.98 -7.23 -13.72
N ARG A 13 -16.33 -6.53 -14.81
CA ARG A 13 -16.97 -7.16 -15.99
C ARG A 13 -16.09 -8.20 -16.68
N ALA A 14 -14.79 -7.94 -16.79
CA ALA A 14 -13.85 -8.90 -17.35
C ALA A 14 -13.77 -10.18 -16.51
N LEU A 15 -13.71 -10.06 -15.18
CA LEU A 15 -13.71 -11.19 -14.25
C LEU A 15 -15.03 -11.96 -14.28
N GLU A 16 -16.17 -11.28 -14.36
CA GLU A 16 -17.50 -11.91 -14.55
C GLU A 16 -17.56 -12.68 -15.86
N GLY A 17 -17.02 -12.10 -16.94
CA GLY A 17 -16.90 -12.77 -18.23
C GLY A 17 -16.07 -14.05 -18.19
N MET A 18 -14.93 -14.04 -17.45
CA MET A 18 -14.12 -15.25 -17.26
C MET A 18 -14.89 -16.37 -16.56
N ILE A 19 -15.67 -16.04 -15.52
CA ILE A 19 -16.49 -17.02 -14.80
C ILE A 19 -17.61 -17.54 -15.69
N ALA A 20 -18.35 -16.66 -16.36
CA ALA A 20 -19.47 -17.02 -17.23
C ALA A 20 -19.04 -17.94 -18.37
N GLN A 21 -17.84 -17.72 -18.91
CA GLN A 21 -17.28 -18.54 -19.99
C GLN A 21 -16.52 -19.79 -19.48
N ASN A 22 -16.40 -19.96 -18.18
CA ASN A 22 -15.59 -21.01 -17.53
C ASN A 22 -14.13 -21.03 -18.07
N ARG A 23 -13.58 -19.84 -18.33
CA ARG A 23 -12.21 -19.63 -18.83
C ARG A 23 -11.43 -18.75 -17.86
N ILE A 24 -11.02 -19.35 -16.76
CA ILE A 24 -10.27 -18.67 -15.71
C ILE A 24 -8.79 -18.77 -16.02
N ALA A 25 -8.10 -17.64 -16.04
CA ALA A 25 -6.64 -17.64 -16.12
C ALA A 25 -6.04 -18.22 -14.82
N GLN A 26 -5.02 -19.05 -14.95
CA GLN A 26 -4.40 -19.70 -13.79
C GLN A 26 -3.60 -18.72 -12.91
N THR A 27 -3.11 -17.61 -13.49
CA THR A 27 -2.44 -16.55 -12.73
C THR A 27 -3.02 -15.18 -13.10
N LEU A 28 -3.50 -14.46 -12.11
CA LEU A 28 -4.07 -13.12 -12.22
C LEU A 28 -3.20 -12.14 -11.42
N LEU A 29 -2.89 -11.00 -11.99
CA LEU A 29 -2.19 -9.90 -11.32
C LEU A 29 -3.13 -8.70 -11.18
N PHE A 30 -3.46 -8.31 -9.95
CA PHE A 30 -4.18 -7.07 -9.67
C PHE A 30 -3.18 -6.00 -9.27
N ALA A 31 -2.99 -5.01 -10.12
CA ALA A 31 -2.05 -3.91 -9.91
C ALA A 31 -2.78 -2.58 -9.75
N GLY A 32 -2.25 -1.70 -8.90
CA GLY A 32 -2.80 -0.36 -8.67
C GLY A 32 -2.45 0.17 -7.29
N PRO A 33 -2.77 1.45 -6.98
CA PRO A 33 -2.39 2.10 -5.74
C PRO A 33 -2.83 1.36 -4.49
N GLU A 34 -2.20 1.68 -3.36
CA GLU A 34 -2.62 1.20 -2.04
C GLU A 34 -4.08 1.59 -1.77
N GLY A 35 -4.86 0.68 -1.17
CA GLY A 35 -6.24 0.94 -0.76
C GLY A 35 -7.28 1.03 -1.88
N VAL A 36 -6.92 0.78 -3.15
CA VAL A 36 -7.87 0.82 -4.29
C VAL A 36 -8.79 -0.40 -4.34
N GLY A 37 -8.57 -1.41 -3.49
CA GLY A 37 -9.44 -2.59 -3.36
C GLY A 37 -8.90 -3.87 -4.02
N LYS A 38 -7.61 -3.99 -4.35
CA LYS A 38 -7.01 -5.18 -4.99
C LYS A 38 -7.30 -6.48 -4.24
N ALA A 39 -6.97 -6.55 -2.96
CA ALA A 39 -7.20 -7.74 -2.13
C ALA A 39 -8.69 -8.03 -1.92
N THR A 40 -9.52 -7.00 -1.79
CA THR A 40 -10.98 -7.13 -1.72
C THR A 40 -11.53 -7.77 -2.99
N LEU A 41 -11.08 -7.30 -4.17
CA LEU A 41 -11.48 -7.87 -5.45
C LEU A 41 -11.03 -9.33 -5.58
N ALA A 42 -9.79 -9.63 -5.14
CA ALA A 42 -9.25 -10.99 -5.14
C ALA A 42 -10.09 -11.94 -4.28
N ARG A 43 -10.46 -11.54 -3.05
CA ARG A 43 -11.31 -12.34 -2.17
C ARG A 43 -12.70 -12.56 -2.77
N ARG A 44 -13.33 -11.52 -3.31
CA ARG A 44 -14.65 -11.63 -3.93
C ARG A 44 -14.64 -12.51 -5.18
N PHE A 45 -13.63 -12.37 -6.02
CA PHE A 45 -13.46 -13.24 -7.18
C PHE A 45 -13.23 -14.70 -6.73
N GLY A 46 -12.39 -14.90 -5.72
CA GLY A 46 -12.18 -16.21 -5.13
C GLY A 46 -13.47 -16.81 -4.55
N ALA A 47 -14.24 -16.04 -3.81
CA ALA A 47 -15.52 -16.46 -3.26
C ALA A 47 -16.54 -16.88 -4.35
N ALA A 48 -16.51 -16.24 -5.49
CA ALA A 48 -17.34 -16.62 -6.62
C ALA A 48 -16.95 -17.97 -7.25
N LEU A 49 -15.69 -18.39 -7.09
CA LEU A 49 -15.17 -19.66 -7.64
C LEU A 49 -15.27 -20.82 -6.66
N VAL A 50 -15.06 -20.59 -5.37
CA VAL A 50 -15.02 -21.68 -4.36
C VAL A 50 -16.19 -21.65 -3.36
N GLY A 51 -16.99 -20.56 -3.37
CA GLY A 51 -18.12 -20.38 -2.44
C GLY A 51 -17.69 -19.81 -1.08
N ASP A 52 -18.66 -19.74 -0.14
CA ASP A 52 -18.47 -19.38 1.28
C ASP A 52 -17.76 -18.02 1.48
N ALA A 53 -18.30 -16.96 0.83
CA ALA A 53 -17.75 -15.61 0.89
C ALA A 53 -17.52 -15.11 2.33
N ALA A 54 -18.41 -15.48 3.26
CA ALA A 54 -18.32 -15.06 4.66
C ALA A 54 -17.02 -15.57 5.33
N LYS A 55 -16.58 -16.80 5.01
CA LYS A 55 -15.30 -17.31 5.52
C LYS A 55 -14.09 -16.63 4.88
N ILE A 56 -14.14 -16.43 3.55
CA ILE A 56 -13.03 -15.80 2.82
C ILE A 56 -12.83 -14.36 3.28
N GLU A 57 -13.90 -13.64 3.58
CA GLU A 57 -13.80 -12.27 4.10
C GLU A 57 -13.24 -12.20 5.54
N GLN A 58 -13.23 -13.30 6.31
CA GLN A 58 -12.51 -13.36 7.58
C GLN A 58 -10.98 -13.22 7.41
N ASP A 59 -10.47 -13.52 6.23
CA ASP A 59 -9.05 -13.37 5.88
C ASP A 59 -8.71 -11.93 5.41
N ASP A 60 -9.64 -10.97 5.55
CA ASP A 60 -9.36 -9.56 5.24
C ASP A 60 -8.33 -8.99 6.23
N LEU A 61 -7.18 -8.60 5.69
CA LEU A 61 -6.08 -8.04 6.48
C LEU A 61 -6.41 -6.69 7.13
N SER A 62 -7.48 -6.02 6.73
CA SER A 62 -7.96 -4.79 7.36
C SER A 62 -8.79 -5.01 8.62
N LEU A 63 -9.20 -6.25 8.91
CA LEU A 63 -9.92 -6.60 10.13
C LEU A 63 -9.02 -6.47 11.36
N ALA A 64 -9.55 -5.93 12.45
CA ALA A 64 -8.79 -5.63 13.66
C ALA A 64 -7.99 -6.84 14.18
N HIS A 65 -8.62 -8.02 14.25
CA HIS A 65 -7.94 -9.24 14.72
C HIS A 65 -6.79 -9.68 13.80
N ASN A 66 -6.91 -9.52 12.47
CA ASN A 66 -5.85 -9.84 11.54
C ASN A 66 -4.71 -8.81 11.61
N LEU A 67 -5.04 -7.54 11.79
CA LEU A 67 -4.04 -6.49 12.03
C LEU A 67 -3.24 -6.76 13.31
N GLU A 68 -3.89 -7.21 14.39
CA GLU A 68 -3.23 -7.58 15.64
C GLU A 68 -2.28 -8.77 15.45
N ILE A 69 -2.70 -9.80 14.72
CA ILE A 69 -1.84 -10.95 14.38
C ILE A 69 -0.59 -10.46 13.65
N VAL A 70 -0.77 -9.68 12.57
CA VAL A 70 0.35 -9.20 11.75
C VAL A 70 1.26 -8.27 12.56
N ALA A 71 0.72 -7.37 13.39
CA ALA A 71 1.49 -6.48 14.25
C ALA A 71 2.25 -7.24 15.36
N GLY A 72 1.63 -8.27 15.95
CA GLY A 72 2.28 -9.14 16.94
C GLY A 72 3.51 -9.84 16.38
N ARG A 73 3.47 -10.27 15.13
CA ARG A 73 4.56 -10.97 14.44
C ARG A 73 5.75 -10.08 14.10
N GLU A 74 5.60 -8.76 14.07
CA GLU A 74 6.73 -7.84 13.91
C GLU A 74 7.81 -8.02 15.00
N ARG A 75 7.38 -8.46 16.20
CA ARG A 75 8.27 -8.69 17.35
C ARG A 75 8.87 -10.10 17.40
N TRP A 76 8.41 -11.01 16.52
CA TRP A 76 8.92 -12.38 16.53
C TRP A 76 10.34 -12.44 15.96
N PRO A 77 11.22 -13.29 16.52
CA PRO A 77 12.49 -13.62 15.90
C PRO A 77 12.31 -14.21 14.51
N ALA A 78 13.29 -14.00 13.63
CA ALA A 78 13.27 -14.50 12.26
C ALA A 78 13.05 -16.02 12.20
N ASP A 79 13.76 -16.77 13.04
CA ASP A 79 13.66 -18.25 13.08
C ASP A 79 12.24 -18.72 13.40
N LYS A 80 11.56 -18.04 14.34
CA LYS A 80 10.17 -18.37 14.67
C LYS A 80 9.21 -18.09 13.50
N ARG A 81 9.41 -16.97 12.78
CA ARG A 81 8.62 -16.66 11.59
C ARG A 81 8.86 -17.65 10.45
N ASN A 82 10.10 -18.11 10.30
CA ASN A 82 10.46 -19.09 9.29
C ASN A 82 9.85 -20.47 9.57
N GLN A 83 9.74 -20.85 10.84
CA GLN A 83 9.09 -22.11 11.25
C GLN A 83 7.57 -22.07 11.14
N ASP A 84 6.98 -20.89 11.25
CA ASP A 84 5.55 -20.64 11.17
C ASP A 84 5.24 -19.50 10.17
N PRO A 85 5.32 -19.78 8.85
CA PRO A 85 5.07 -18.78 7.83
C PRO A 85 3.64 -18.23 7.88
N LEU A 86 3.48 -16.91 7.84
CA LEU A 86 2.18 -16.26 7.95
C LEU A 86 1.30 -16.58 6.75
N LEU A 87 0.12 -17.09 7.03
CA LEU A 87 -0.99 -17.22 6.08
C LEU A 87 -2.32 -17.10 6.80
N PHE A 88 -3.36 -16.77 6.03
CA PHE A 88 -4.76 -16.79 6.47
C PHE A 88 -5.52 -17.78 5.60
N SER A 89 -6.33 -18.64 6.21
CA SER A 89 -7.02 -19.72 5.50
C SER A 89 -8.28 -20.13 6.26
N SER A 90 -9.22 -19.22 6.43
CA SER A 90 -10.53 -19.49 7.03
C SER A 90 -11.40 -20.38 6.13
N HIS A 91 -11.15 -20.37 4.81
CA HIS A 91 -11.70 -21.33 3.86
C HIS A 91 -10.60 -22.30 3.38
N PRO A 92 -10.85 -23.63 3.36
CA PRO A 92 -9.80 -24.63 3.06
C PRO A 92 -9.21 -24.50 1.64
N ASP A 93 -9.99 -24.02 0.68
CA ASP A 93 -9.58 -23.86 -0.71
C ASP A 93 -9.23 -22.42 -1.08
N PHE A 94 -9.17 -21.50 -0.10
CA PHE A 94 -8.69 -20.13 -0.29
C PHE A 94 -7.63 -19.80 0.77
N VAL A 95 -6.43 -19.48 0.33
CA VAL A 95 -5.30 -19.18 1.23
C VAL A 95 -4.69 -17.84 0.86
N THR A 96 -4.57 -16.95 1.84
CA THR A 96 -3.91 -15.63 1.68
C THR A 96 -2.53 -15.65 2.31
N PHE A 97 -1.51 -15.37 1.53
CA PHE A 97 -0.15 -15.10 1.96
C PHE A 97 0.04 -13.59 2.07
N ALA A 98 0.28 -13.11 3.28
CA ALA A 98 0.41 -11.69 3.58
C ALA A 98 1.85 -11.32 3.93
N PRO A 99 2.27 -10.05 3.72
CA PRO A 99 3.56 -9.56 4.18
C PRO A 99 3.75 -9.72 5.68
N ASP A 100 4.91 -10.25 6.11
CA ASP A 100 5.22 -10.62 7.49
C ASP A 100 6.45 -9.88 8.04
N GLY A 101 6.53 -9.81 9.36
CA GLY A 101 7.68 -9.27 10.09
C GLY A 101 7.82 -7.75 10.03
N PRO A 102 8.91 -7.22 10.61
CA PRO A 102 9.09 -5.77 10.78
C PRO A 102 9.24 -5.01 9.45
N LEU A 103 9.75 -5.66 8.41
CA LEU A 103 9.91 -5.09 7.06
C LEU A 103 8.69 -5.33 6.17
N ARG A 104 7.66 -6.03 6.67
CA ARG A 104 6.46 -6.36 5.89
C ARG A 104 6.79 -6.94 4.52
N GLN A 105 7.53 -8.05 4.52
CA GLN A 105 7.97 -8.74 3.30
C GLN A 105 7.29 -10.09 3.15
N ILE A 106 7.17 -10.55 1.90
CA ILE A 106 6.84 -11.94 1.58
C ILE A 106 8.11 -12.77 1.69
N SER A 107 8.12 -13.74 2.62
CA SER A 107 9.30 -14.57 2.87
C SER A 107 9.45 -15.73 1.88
N ILE A 108 10.66 -16.24 1.75
CA ILE A 108 10.90 -17.44 0.95
C ILE A 108 10.19 -18.67 1.53
N GLU A 109 10.04 -18.75 2.85
CA GLU A 109 9.35 -19.84 3.54
C GLU A 109 7.86 -19.85 3.23
N GLN A 110 7.22 -18.67 3.12
CA GLN A 110 5.84 -18.58 2.63
C GLN A 110 5.71 -19.12 1.20
N MET A 111 6.66 -18.80 0.33
CA MET A 111 6.63 -19.27 -1.06
C MET A 111 6.96 -20.77 -1.17
N ARG A 112 7.81 -21.30 -0.31
CA ARG A 112 8.04 -22.75 -0.18
C ARG A 112 6.78 -23.48 0.28
N LEU A 113 6.11 -22.96 1.31
CA LEU A 113 4.84 -23.49 1.80
C LEU A 113 3.74 -23.44 0.73
N LEU A 114 3.66 -22.35 -0.04
CA LEU A 114 2.76 -22.25 -1.19
C LEU A 114 3.03 -23.38 -2.19
N LYS A 115 4.30 -23.57 -2.56
CA LYS A 115 4.73 -24.60 -3.50
C LYS A 115 4.42 -26.02 -3.03
N GLU A 116 4.61 -26.29 -1.74
CA GLU A 116 4.26 -27.56 -1.12
C GLU A 116 2.75 -27.83 -1.14
N ARG A 117 1.94 -26.79 -0.95
CA ARG A 117 0.48 -26.89 -0.94
C ARG A 117 -0.18 -26.85 -2.32
N ALA A 118 0.51 -26.33 -3.32
CA ALA A 118 -0.02 -26.17 -4.69
C ALA A 118 -0.54 -27.48 -5.32
N PRO A 119 0.13 -28.66 -5.19
CA PRO A 119 -0.34 -29.91 -5.78
C PRO A 119 -1.60 -30.48 -5.13
N PHE A 120 -1.98 -30.05 -3.91
CA PHE A 120 -3.14 -30.61 -3.23
C PHE A 120 -4.42 -30.17 -3.89
N LYS A 121 -5.27 -31.13 -4.19
CA LYS A 121 -6.59 -30.89 -4.79
C LYS A 121 -7.48 -30.08 -3.85
N PRO A 122 -8.44 -29.30 -4.40
CA PRO A 122 -9.43 -28.59 -3.59
C PRO A 122 -10.30 -29.59 -2.78
N LEU A 123 -10.73 -29.14 -1.59
CA LEU A 123 -11.54 -29.97 -0.70
C LEU A 123 -13.05 -29.83 -0.96
N LYS A 124 -13.50 -28.66 -1.42
CA LYS A 124 -14.94 -28.36 -1.56
C LYS A 124 -15.36 -28.00 -2.99
N GLY A 125 -14.46 -27.51 -3.82
CA GLY A 125 -14.81 -27.00 -5.13
C GLY A 125 -13.97 -27.58 -6.26
N LYS A 126 -14.01 -26.90 -7.41
CA LYS A 126 -13.19 -27.24 -8.59
C LYS A 126 -11.80 -26.58 -8.54
N HIS A 127 -11.69 -25.47 -7.80
CA HIS A 127 -10.51 -24.65 -7.77
C HIS A 127 -9.96 -24.50 -6.36
N ARG A 128 -8.65 -24.39 -6.28
CA ARG A 128 -7.90 -23.95 -5.10
C ARG A 128 -7.27 -22.62 -5.42
N ILE A 129 -7.43 -21.65 -4.53
CA ILE A 129 -7.00 -20.27 -4.77
C ILE A 129 -5.94 -19.88 -3.77
N PHE A 130 -4.82 -19.37 -4.26
CA PHE A 130 -3.81 -18.74 -3.45
C PHE A 130 -3.72 -17.26 -3.80
N LEU A 131 -3.98 -16.41 -2.83
CA LEU A 131 -3.77 -14.97 -2.90
C LEU A 131 -2.41 -14.64 -2.27
N ILE A 132 -1.50 -14.06 -3.06
CA ILE A 132 -0.27 -13.46 -2.55
C ILE A 132 -0.48 -11.96 -2.53
N ASP A 133 -0.73 -11.42 -1.35
CA ASP A 133 -0.97 -9.98 -1.21
C ASP A 133 0.36 -9.23 -1.14
N HIS A 134 0.51 -8.18 -1.95
CA HIS A 134 1.75 -7.42 -2.09
C HIS A 134 2.97 -8.26 -2.51
N ILE A 135 2.90 -8.96 -3.65
CA ILE A 135 4.03 -9.74 -4.20
C ILE A 135 5.23 -8.85 -4.54
N ASP A 136 5.05 -7.56 -4.78
CA ASP A 136 6.08 -6.53 -4.94
C ASP A 136 6.96 -6.37 -3.68
N ARG A 137 6.52 -6.89 -2.53
CA ARG A 137 7.30 -6.97 -1.28
C ARG A 137 8.05 -8.30 -1.11
N ALA A 138 8.03 -9.16 -2.12
CA ALA A 138 8.85 -10.37 -2.11
C ALA A 138 10.29 -10.05 -2.48
N GLY A 139 11.23 -10.53 -1.67
CA GLY A 139 12.64 -10.49 -2.06
C GLY A 139 12.90 -11.37 -3.28
N GLU A 140 13.99 -11.12 -4.00
CA GLU A 140 14.32 -11.81 -5.24
C GLU A 140 14.29 -13.35 -5.11
N GLN A 141 14.79 -13.88 -4.00
CA GLN A 141 14.80 -15.34 -3.74
C GLN A 141 13.37 -15.88 -3.58
N ALA A 142 12.50 -15.16 -2.87
CA ALA A 142 11.11 -15.54 -2.70
C ALA A 142 10.35 -15.50 -4.04
N ALA A 143 10.52 -14.41 -4.81
CA ALA A 143 9.93 -14.25 -6.13
C ALA A 143 10.38 -15.35 -7.11
N ASN A 144 11.69 -15.65 -7.15
CA ASN A 144 12.24 -16.70 -8.00
C ASN A 144 11.74 -18.10 -7.62
N SER A 145 11.47 -18.35 -6.34
CA SER A 145 10.95 -19.66 -5.90
C SER A 145 9.55 -19.97 -6.45
N LEU A 146 8.77 -18.94 -6.84
CA LEU A 146 7.45 -19.10 -7.45
C LEU A 146 7.48 -19.44 -8.92
N LEU A 147 8.58 -19.17 -9.65
CA LEU A 147 8.61 -19.23 -11.11
C LEU A 147 8.17 -20.59 -11.65
N LYS A 148 8.62 -21.69 -11.04
CA LYS A 148 8.22 -23.03 -11.46
C LYS A 148 6.70 -23.25 -11.33
N THR A 149 6.08 -22.76 -10.25
CA THR A 149 4.63 -22.87 -10.05
C THR A 149 3.85 -21.96 -11.01
N LEU A 150 4.42 -20.83 -11.41
CA LEU A 150 3.83 -19.93 -12.40
C LEU A 150 3.96 -20.47 -13.83
N GLU A 151 5.01 -21.24 -14.12
CA GLU A 151 5.23 -21.89 -15.42
C GLU A 151 4.31 -23.09 -15.65
N GLU A 152 4.20 -23.93 -14.65
CA GLU A 152 3.44 -25.18 -14.69
C GLU A 152 2.51 -25.28 -13.49
N PRO A 153 1.48 -24.40 -13.40
CA PRO A 153 0.54 -24.46 -12.29
C PRO A 153 -0.37 -25.69 -12.42
N PRO A 154 -0.69 -26.40 -11.31
CA PRO A 154 -1.68 -27.47 -11.34
C PRO A 154 -3.02 -26.95 -11.90
N GLU A 155 -3.73 -27.76 -12.69
CA GLU A 155 -4.98 -27.38 -13.37
C GLU A 155 -6.06 -26.78 -12.44
N HIS A 156 -6.10 -27.25 -11.22
CA HIS A 156 -7.07 -26.80 -10.21
C HIS A 156 -6.62 -25.54 -9.46
N LEU A 157 -5.35 -25.11 -9.62
CA LEU A 157 -4.79 -23.96 -8.88
C LEU A 157 -5.01 -22.66 -9.66
N ILE A 158 -5.54 -21.67 -8.96
CA ILE A 158 -5.59 -20.27 -9.40
C ILE A 158 -4.72 -19.44 -8.46
N LEU A 159 -3.73 -18.77 -9.02
CA LEU A 159 -2.90 -17.81 -8.31
C LEU A 159 -3.41 -16.39 -8.56
N ILE A 160 -3.67 -15.67 -7.50
CA ILE A 160 -3.97 -14.24 -7.56
C ILE A 160 -2.86 -13.51 -6.85
N VAL A 161 -2.22 -12.59 -7.52
CA VAL A 161 -1.18 -11.76 -6.91
C VAL A 161 -1.59 -10.30 -6.93
N THR A 162 -1.30 -9.54 -5.88
CA THR A 162 -1.51 -8.10 -5.86
C THR A 162 -0.17 -7.37 -5.85
N ALA A 163 -0.11 -6.19 -6.47
CA ALA A 163 1.05 -5.31 -6.44
C ALA A 163 0.61 -3.84 -6.48
N GLU A 164 1.38 -2.95 -5.89
CA GLU A 164 1.15 -1.51 -6.06
C GLU A 164 1.53 -1.06 -7.46
N ASN A 165 2.68 -1.54 -7.94
CA ASN A 165 3.15 -1.29 -9.28
C ASN A 165 3.63 -2.61 -9.92
N ALA A 166 3.01 -3.00 -11.04
CA ALA A 166 3.40 -4.22 -11.73
C ALA A 166 4.83 -4.17 -12.31
N TYR A 167 5.36 -2.97 -12.54
CA TYR A 167 6.72 -2.83 -13.10
C TYR A 167 7.82 -3.10 -12.08
N ASP A 168 7.51 -3.09 -10.79
CA ASP A 168 8.45 -3.46 -9.71
C ASP A 168 8.61 -4.99 -9.59
N LEU A 169 7.73 -5.74 -10.28
CA LEU A 169 7.81 -7.19 -10.32
C LEU A 169 8.87 -7.69 -11.31
N LEU A 170 9.46 -8.83 -11.01
CA LEU A 170 10.33 -9.52 -11.95
C LEU A 170 9.60 -9.70 -13.31
N PRO A 171 10.26 -9.40 -14.44
CA PRO A 171 9.65 -9.59 -15.76
C PRO A 171 9.11 -11.01 -15.99
N THR A 172 9.75 -12.00 -15.36
CA THR A 172 9.38 -13.42 -15.40
C THR A 172 8.03 -13.71 -14.71
N ILE A 173 7.67 -13.02 -13.64
CA ILE A 173 6.36 -13.10 -12.99
C ILE A 173 5.32 -12.40 -13.86
N ARG A 174 5.65 -11.17 -14.28
CA ARG A 174 4.74 -10.33 -15.05
C ARG A 174 4.32 -10.97 -16.39
N SER A 175 5.24 -11.65 -17.06
CA SER A 175 4.95 -12.32 -18.34
C SER A 175 4.03 -13.54 -18.23
N ARG A 176 3.84 -14.09 -17.03
CA ARG A 176 3.03 -15.29 -16.76
C ARG A 176 1.70 -15.00 -16.07
N ALA A 177 1.43 -13.74 -15.77
CA ALA A 177 0.19 -13.31 -15.12
C ALA A 177 -0.65 -12.45 -16.08
N VAL A 178 -1.97 -12.63 -16.03
CA VAL A 178 -2.91 -11.74 -16.72
C VAL A 178 -3.11 -10.49 -15.87
N PRO A 179 -2.67 -9.30 -16.33
CA PRO A 179 -2.73 -8.09 -15.54
C PRO A 179 -4.11 -7.44 -15.59
N PHE A 180 -4.60 -7.00 -14.43
CA PHE A 180 -5.75 -6.14 -14.24
C PHE A 180 -5.30 -4.88 -13.50
N TRP A 181 -5.50 -3.75 -14.12
CA TRP A 181 -5.11 -2.45 -13.59
C TRP A 181 -6.29 -1.79 -12.90
N LEU A 182 -6.17 -1.58 -11.59
CA LEU A 182 -7.14 -0.86 -10.80
C LEU A 182 -6.70 0.60 -10.68
N ALA A 183 -7.52 1.48 -11.23
CA ALA A 183 -7.31 2.93 -11.13
C ALA A 183 -7.89 3.49 -9.82
N PRO A 184 -7.37 4.61 -9.32
CA PRO A 184 -8.04 5.38 -8.29
C PRO A 184 -9.46 5.75 -8.71
N LEU A 185 -10.38 5.81 -7.75
CA LEU A 185 -11.73 6.29 -7.97
C LEU A 185 -11.73 7.79 -8.29
N SER A 186 -12.70 8.23 -9.10
CA SER A 186 -12.95 9.65 -9.30
C SER A 186 -13.41 10.32 -7.99
N ASN A 187 -13.32 11.65 -7.92
CA ASN A 187 -13.83 12.39 -6.76
C ASN A 187 -15.34 12.16 -6.54
N GLU A 188 -16.10 12.00 -7.61
CA GLU A 188 -17.54 11.73 -7.54
C GLU A 188 -17.80 10.34 -6.94
N GLU A 189 -17.11 9.30 -7.41
CA GLU A 189 -17.20 7.96 -6.85
C GLU A 189 -16.73 7.91 -5.39
N MET A 190 -15.67 8.63 -5.03
CA MET A 190 -15.17 8.72 -3.66
C MET A 190 -16.15 9.40 -2.71
N ASN A 191 -16.81 10.47 -3.16
CA ASN A 191 -17.84 11.15 -2.36
C ASN A 191 -19.06 10.24 -2.15
N ALA A 192 -19.51 9.53 -3.18
CA ALA A 192 -20.60 8.57 -3.08
C ALA A 192 -20.23 7.40 -2.16
N PHE A 193 -18.99 6.90 -2.25
CA PHE A 193 -18.45 5.88 -1.35
C PHE A 193 -18.45 6.36 0.11
N ALA A 194 -17.91 7.56 0.38
CA ALA A 194 -17.83 8.12 1.71
C ALA A 194 -19.21 8.34 2.34
N ALA A 195 -20.19 8.81 1.55
CA ALA A 195 -21.58 8.96 1.98
C ALA A 195 -22.22 7.60 2.33
N THR A 196 -22.02 6.57 1.47
CA THR A 196 -22.55 5.22 1.73
C THR A 196 -21.97 4.59 2.98
N ARG A 197 -20.72 4.90 3.32
CA ARG A 197 -20.00 4.41 4.51
C ARG A 197 -20.18 5.31 5.73
N ALA A 198 -20.91 6.43 5.61
CA ALA A 198 -21.08 7.45 6.66
C ALA A 198 -19.74 7.86 7.30
N LEU A 199 -18.71 8.09 6.48
CA LEU A 199 -17.38 8.43 6.99
C LEU A 199 -17.41 9.83 7.62
N GLU A 200 -16.98 9.90 8.87
CA GLU A 200 -16.74 11.17 9.56
C GLU A 200 -15.64 11.97 8.85
N HIS A 201 -15.75 13.30 8.83
CA HIS A 201 -14.82 14.18 8.11
C HIS A 201 -14.59 13.77 6.64
N SER A 202 -15.67 13.36 5.95
CA SER A 202 -15.64 12.74 4.62
C SER A 202 -14.87 13.55 3.58
N ALA A 203 -15.07 14.87 3.52
CA ALA A 203 -14.37 15.73 2.56
C ALA A 203 -12.84 15.68 2.74
N HIS A 204 -12.36 15.74 4.00
CA HIS A 204 -10.94 15.68 4.30
C HIS A 204 -10.36 14.29 3.99
N ARG A 205 -11.06 13.21 4.40
CA ARG A 205 -10.65 11.83 4.09
C ARG A 205 -10.58 11.57 2.59
N VAL A 206 -11.57 12.03 1.83
CA VAL A 206 -11.61 11.87 0.37
C VAL A 206 -10.45 12.60 -0.31
N ALA A 207 -10.16 13.84 0.11
CA ALA A 207 -9.03 14.60 -0.42
C ALA A 207 -7.68 13.89 -0.17
N LEU A 208 -7.44 13.43 1.07
CA LEU A 208 -6.21 12.76 1.45
C LEU A 208 -6.08 11.35 0.85
N ALA A 209 -7.20 10.64 0.67
CA ALA A 209 -7.20 9.29 0.13
C ALA A 209 -6.90 9.21 -1.37
N ALA A 210 -6.97 10.31 -2.10
CA ALA A 210 -6.57 10.40 -3.51
C ALA A 210 -7.19 9.30 -4.40
N GLY A 211 -8.47 9.01 -4.22
CA GLY A 211 -9.19 7.99 -4.99
C GLY A 211 -9.05 6.57 -4.47
N SER A 212 -8.49 6.38 -3.28
CA SER A 212 -8.32 5.06 -2.64
C SER A 212 -9.31 4.83 -1.50
N PRO A 213 -10.40 4.06 -1.69
CA PRO A 213 -11.44 3.84 -0.67
C PRO A 213 -10.90 3.23 0.63
N GLY A 214 -9.97 2.27 0.52
CA GLY A 214 -9.34 1.64 1.68
C GLY A 214 -8.54 2.63 2.51
N VAL A 215 -7.83 3.56 1.87
CA VAL A 215 -7.11 4.65 2.58
C VAL A 215 -8.10 5.55 3.29
N ALA A 216 -9.22 5.96 2.64
CA ALA A 216 -10.22 6.82 3.26
C ALA A 216 -10.81 6.21 4.55
N ILE A 217 -11.00 4.88 4.58
CA ILE A 217 -11.49 4.16 5.77
C ILE A 217 -10.42 4.10 6.86
N SER A 218 -9.20 3.68 6.50
CA SER A 218 -8.15 3.35 7.46
C SER A 218 -7.38 4.57 7.99
N LEU A 219 -7.56 5.74 7.38
CA LEU A 219 -6.83 6.96 7.74
C LEU A 219 -7.21 7.42 9.16
N ASP A 220 -6.24 7.46 10.06
CA ASP A 220 -6.34 8.15 11.34
C ASP A 220 -5.95 9.62 11.12
N LEU A 221 -6.95 10.51 11.11
CA LEU A 221 -6.76 11.93 10.83
C LEU A 221 -5.88 12.61 11.88
N ASP A 222 -6.05 12.28 13.16
CA ASP A 222 -5.24 12.90 14.24
C ASP A 222 -3.77 12.52 14.12
N VAL A 223 -3.49 11.27 13.76
CA VAL A 223 -2.13 10.80 13.50
C VAL A 223 -1.56 11.45 12.25
N TYR A 224 -2.36 11.54 11.18
CA TYR A 224 -1.95 12.21 9.95
C TYR A 224 -1.61 13.68 10.20
N ASP A 225 -2.48 14.41 10.89
CA ASP A 225 -2.31 15.84 11.17
C ASP A 225 -1.08 16.13 12.04
N ARG A 226 -0.80 15.28 13.03
CA ARG A 226 0.46 15.38 13.79
C ARG A 226 1.69 15.20 12.93
N ARG A 227 1.70 14.19 12.04
CA ARG A 227 2.81 13.97 11.09
C ARG A 227 2.93 15.12 10.11
N ARG A 228 1.80 15.61 9.61
CA ARG A 228 1.74 16.76 8.70
C ARG A 228 2.29 18.03 9.34
N ALA A 229 1.93 18.32 10.56
CA ALA A 229 2.46 19.48 11.30
C ALA A 229 3.99 19.44 11.39
N ALA A 230 4.55 18.26 11.68
CA ALA A 230 6.01 18.06 11.71
C ALA A 230 6.63 18.28 10.33
N MET A 231 6.07 17.68 9.26
CA MET A 231 6.63 17.77 7.90
C MET A 231 6.45 19.18 7.30
N LEU A 232 5.35 19.85 7.60
CA LEU A 232 5.15 21.24 7.20
C LEU A 232 6.17 22.16 7.87
N THR A 233 6.47 21.93 9.16
CA THR A 233 7.54 22.67 9.88
C THR A 233 8.90 22.37 9.28
N LEU A 234 9.20 21.11 8.92
CA LEU A 234 10.42 20.74 8.21
C LEU A 234 10.56 21.54 6.91
N LEU A 235 9.51 21.62 6.08
CA LEU A 235 9.51 22.39 4.81
C LEU A 235 9.68 23.88 5.07
N LYS A 236 9.02 24.47 6.09
CA LYS A 236 9.21 25.87 6.47
C LYS A 236 10.65 26.17 6.86
N VAL A 237 11.30 25.29 7.62
CA VAL A 237 12.69 25.45 8.03
C VAL A 237 13.64 25.25 6.87
N ALA A 238 13.45 24.20 6.06
CA ALA A 238 14.27 23.91 4.90
C ALA A 238 14.19 25.03 3.84
N GLY A 239 13.00 25.58 3.60
CA GLY A 239 12.76 26.72 2.72
C GLY A 239 13.12 28.09 3.30
N GLY A 240 13.71 28.15 4.51
CA GLY A 240 14.11 29.39 5.16
C GLY A 240 12.94 30.29 5.61
N ALA A 241 11.72 29.76 5.70
CA ALA A 241 10.54 30.46 6.21
C ALA A 241 10.43 30.43 7.76
N ALA A 242 11.19 29.55 8.41
CA ALA A 242 11.24 29.42 9.86
C ALA A 242 12.67 29.12 10.35
N PRO A 243 13.04 29.51 11.59
CA PRO A 243 14.33 29.16 12.17
C PRO A 243 14.42 27.67 12.52
N PHE A 244 15.63 27.10 12.47
CA PHE A 244 15.85 25.66 12.79
C PHE A 244 15.33 25.25 14.18
N GLY A 245 15.38 26.16 15.14
CA GLY A 245 14.88 25.89 16.50
C GLY A 245 13.40 25.46 16.57
N THR A 246 12.58 25.83 15.58
CA THR A 246 11.17 25.40 15.52
C THR A 246 11.00 23.94 15.17
N TRP A 247 12.01 23.32 14.55
CA TRP A 247 12.04 21.90 14.21
C TRP A 247 12.40 20.99 15.39
N ILE A 248 13.22 21.44 16.33
CA ILE A 248 13.77 20.63 17.42
C ILE A 248 12.71 19.82 18.19
N PRO A 249 11.55 20.38 18.61
CA PRO A 249 10.55 19.62 19.35
C PRO A 249 9.97 18.45 18.53
N TYR A 250 9.86 18.60 17.22
CA TYR A 250 9.37 17.55 16.32
C TYR A 250 10.42 16.46 16.14
N SER A 251 11.69 16.84 15.91
CA SER A 251 12.82 15.91 15.80
C SER A 251 12.93 15.02 17.04
N GLU A 252 12.87 15.61 18.25
CA GLU A 252 12.87 14.86 19.50
C GLU A 252 11.69 13.89 19.63
N THR A 253 10.48 14.33 19.28
CA THR A 253 9.28 13.50 19.37
C THR A 253 9.37 12.30 18.45
N ILE A 254 9.79 12.51 17.19
CA ILE A 254 10.00 11.45 16.19
C ILE A 254 11.09 10.47 16.66
N GLY A 255 12.17 10.99 17.24
CA GLY A 255 13.28 10.16 17.74
C GLY A 255 12.91 9.25 18.91
N ARG A 256 12.07 9.75 19.83
CA ARG A 256 11.60 8.98 21.00
C ARG A 256 10.60 7.89 20.63
N SER A 257 9.88 8.05 19.52
CA SER A 257 8.87 7.09 19.09
C SER A 257 9.52 5.88 18.40
N LYS A 258 9.55 4.74 19.10
CA LYS A 258 10.03 3.46 18.54
C LYS A 258 9.03 2.81 17.59
N SER A 259 7.73 3.11 17.73
CA SER A 259 6.64 2.50 16.98
C SER A 259 6.37 3.19 15.64
N GLU A 260 6.72 4.46 15.51
CA GLU A 260 6.48 5.23 14.28
C GLU A 260 7.56 4.98 13.23
N LYS A 261 7.13 4.64 12.02
CA LYS A 261 8.03 4.40 10.88
C LYS A 261 8.30 5.72 10.14
N LEU A 262 9.55 5.96 9.76
CA LEU A 262 9.94 7.18 9.05
C LEU A 262 9.26 7.28 7.67
N GLU A 263 8.98 6.15 7.02
CA GLU A 263 8.27 6.06 5.75
C GLU A 263 6.92 6.79 5.78
N LEU A 264 6.23 6.75 6.93
CA LEU A 264 4.94 7.40 7.10
C LEU A 264 5.06 8.94 7.12
N TYR A 265 6.16 9.47 7.62
CA TYR A 265 6.47 10.90 7.57
C TYR A 265 6.87 11.32 6.15
N LEU A 266 7.69 10.50 5.47
CA LEU A 266 8.08 10.78 4.08
C LEU A 266 6.88 10.77 3.14
N LYS A 267 5.90 9.86 3.35
CA LYS A 267 4.65 9.85 2.57
C LYS A 267 3.89 11.16 2.72
N VAL A 268 3.77 11.68 3.94
CA VAL A 268 3.15 12.98 4.19
C VAL A 268 3.95 14.12 3.56
N LEU A 269 5.27 14.04 3.60
CA LEU A 269 6.15 15.03 2.96
C LEU A 269 5.98 15.06 1.44
N TYR A 270 5.86 13.90 0.78
CA TYR A 270 5.53 13.83 -0.65
C TYR A 270 4.16 14.44 -0.96
N ASP A 271 3.14 14.21 -0.12
CA ASP A 271 1.81 14.82 -0.31
C ASP A 271 1.88 16.36 -0.22
N LEU A 272 2.66 16.91 0.73
CA LEU A 272 2.87 18.36 0.85
C LEU A 272 3.64 18.93 -0.34
N LEU A 273 4.70 18.26 -0.80
CA LEU A 273 5.47 18.69 -1.98
C LEU A 273 4.60 18.66 -3.25
N ARG A 274 3.76 17.63 -3.39
CA ARG A 274 2.79 17.57 -4.48
C ARG A 274 1.84 18.77 -4.44
N ASP A 275 1.29 19.09 -3.27
CA ASP A 275 0.38 20.22 -3.12
C ASP A 275 1.08 21.56 -3.43
N LEU A 276 2.34 21.73 -3.02
CA LEU A 276 3.16 22.88 -3.41
C LEU A 276 3.35 22.99 -4.93
N MET A 277 3.66 21.89 -5.61
CA MET A 277 3.78 21.85 -7.06
C MET A 277 2.46 22.19 -7.75
N MET A 278 1.35 21.67 -7.25
CA MET A 278 0.01 21.96 -7.78
C MET A 278 -0.33 23.44 -7.64
N LEU A 279 -0.05 24.04 -6.49
CA LEU A 279 -0.26 25.47 -6.25
C LEU A 279 0.58 26.35 -7.17
N GLN A 280 1.85 25.99 -7.42
CA GLN A 280 2.70 26.69 -8.38
C GLN A 280 2.18 26.64 -9.82
N GLN A 281 1.42 25.60 -10.16
CA GLN A 281 0.76 25.47 -11.47
C GLN A 281 -0.65 26.09 -11.49
N GLY A 282 -1.07 26.80 -10.42
CA GLY A 282 -2.36 27.45 -10.35
C GLY A 282 -3.55 26.51 -10.11
N ALA A 283 -3.31 25.31 -9.59
CA ALA A 283 -4.39 24.37 -9.31
C ALA A 283 -5.32 24.91 -8.22
N SER A 284 -6.61 24.80 -8.46
CA SER A 284 -7.64 25.23 -7.51
C SER A 284 -7.86 24.25 -6.36
N MET A 285 -7.48 22.98 -6.52
CA MET A 285 -7.67 21.90 -5.53
C MET A 285 -6.35 21.25 -5.15
N ILE A 286 -6.14 21.10 -3.84
CA ILE A 286 -5.03 20.39 -3.25
C ILE A 286 -5.54 19.36 -2.23
N ARG A 287 -4.70 18.47 -1.75
CA ARG A 287 -5.10 17.44 -0.76
C ARG A 287 -5.24 18.04 0.65
N ASN A 288 -4.30 18.89 1.02
CA ASN A 288 -4.20 19.49 2.35
C ASN A 288 -4.80 20.91 2.36
N GLU A 289 -6.10 20.98 2.05
CA GLU A 289 -6.82 22.23 1.88
C GLU A 289 -6.89 23.09 3.16
N ASP A 290 -6.94 22.45 4.32
CA ASP A 290 -7.01 23.10 5.64
C ASP A 290 -5.73 23.84 6.03
N VAL A 291 -4.58 23.49 5.42
CA VAL A 291 -3.29 24.21 5.59
C VAL A 291 -2.88 24.98 4.32
N ARG A 292 -3.82 25.24 3.40
CA ARG A 292 -3.59 25.98 2.15
C ARG A 292 -2.81 27.30 2.35
N PRO A 293 -3.14 28.19 3.31
CA PRO A 293 -2.42 29.46 3.47
C PRO A 293 -0.92 29.29 3.71
N ASP A 294 -0.56 28.28 4.50
CA ASP A 294 0.84 27.94 4.75
C ASP A 294 1.55 27.44 3.47
N LEU A 295 0.84 26.58 2.72
CA LEU A 295 1.38 26.01 1.47
C LEU A 295 1.49 27.09 0.38
N GLU A 296 0.57 28.02 0.25
CA GLU A 296 0.66 29.15 -0.69
C GLU A 296 1.86 30.05 -0.39
N THR A 297 2.09 30.32 0.90
CA THR A 297 3.27 31.07 1.34
C THR A 297 4.57 30.37 0.95
N LEU A 298 4.64 29.07 1.14
CA LEU A 298 5.80 28.27 0.73
C LEU A 298 5.93 28.15 -0.80
N ALA A 299 4.81 27.99 -1.52
CA ALA A 299 4.80 27.87 -2.98
C ALA A 299 5.32 29.14 -3.67
N GLN A 300 5.05 30.32 -3.09
CA GLN A 300 5.58 31.59 -3.57
C GLN A 300 7.08 31.76 -3.30
N ARG A 301 7.58 31.15 -2.22
CA ARG A 301 8.96 31.29 -1.76
C ARG A 301 9.90 30.28 -2.41
N LEU A 302 9.44 29.05 -2.62
CA LEU A 302 10.24 27.95 -3.12
C LEU A 302 10.20 27.91 -4.65
N SER A 303 11.37 27.70 -5.28
CA SER A 303 11.43 27.53 -6.73
C SER A 303 11.03 26.10 -7.14
N PHE A 304 10.63 25.91 -8.39
CA PHE A 304 10.39 24.55 -8.93
C PHE A 304 11.65 23.69 -8.91
N SER A 305 12.83 24.29 -9.12
CA SER A 305 14.12 23.59 -9.00
C SER A 305 14.36 23.07 -7.58
N TRP A 306 13.98 23.86 -6.57
CA TRP A 306 14.05 23.42 -5.17
C TRP A 306 13.12 22.24 -4.89
N LEU A 307 11.85 22.31 -5.34
CA LEU A 307 10.90 21.20 -5.16
C LEU A 307 11.41 19.91 -5.81
N ARG A 308 11.97 20.00 -7.01
CA ARG A 308 12.59 18.85 -7.68
C ARG A 308 13.79 18.28 -6.93
N ALA A 309 14.64 19.16 -6.36
CA ALA A 309 15.76 18.73 -5.53
C ALA A 309 15.26 18.06 -4.23
N ALA A 310 14.20 18.60 -3.61
CA ALA A 310 13.59 18.03 -2.42
C ALA A 310 13.07 16.61 -2.68
N VAL A 311 12.33 16.39 -3.76
CA VAL A 311 11.85 15.05 -4.13
C VAL A 311 13.03 14.09 -4.27
N ARG A 312 14.09 14.46 -4.99
CA ARG A 312 15.26 13.61 -5.17
C ARG A 312 15.93 13.24 -3.84
N LYS A 313 16.07 14.22 -2.93
CA LYS A 313 16.67 13.98 -1.60
C LYS A 313 15.83 13.09 -0.72
N ILE A 314 14.51 13.19 -0.84
CA ILE A 314 13.58 12.29 -0.13
C ILE A 314 13.65 10.88 -0.73
N ASP A 315 13.79 10.73 -2.06
CA ASP A 315 13.98 9.42 -2.70
C ASP A 315 15.28 8.75 -2.21
N GLU A 316 16.40 9.51 -2.19
CA GLU A 316 17.68 9.05 -1.64
C GLU A 316 17.54 8.60 -0.19
N LEU A 317 16.82 9.37 0.64
CA LEU A 317 16.55 9.02 2.03
C LEU A 317 15.66 7.78 2.16
N ALA A 318 14.63 7.64 1.33
CA ALA A 318 13.74 6.48 1.31
C ALA A 318 14.50 5.17 1.00
N ASP A 319 15.46 5.23 0.08
CA ASP A 319 16.33 4.08 -0.23
C ASP A 319 17.25 3.68 0.95
N LEU A 320 17.69 4.67 1.75
CA LEU A 320 18.50 4.44 2.93
C LEU A 320 17.71 3.82 4.11
N LEU A 321 16.38 3.96 4.14
CA LEU A 321 15.55 3.40 5.22
C LEU A 321 15.70 1.88 5.37
N ARG A 322 16.02 1.20 4.29
CA ARG A 322 16.32 -0.25 4.31
C ARG A 322 17.59 -0.59 5.13
N ARG A 323 18.40 0.42 5.53
CA ARG A 323 19.70 0.27 6.20
C ARG A 323 19.71 0.64 7.69
N ASN A 324 18.54 0.72 8.34
CA ASN A 324 18.42 1.00 9.77
C ASN A 324 19.10 2.30 10.24
N ILE A 325 18.80 3.42 9.59
CA ILE A 325 19.30 4.75 9.93
C ILE A 325 18.58 5.38 11.13
N GLN A 326 19.25 6.29 11.83
CA GLN A 326 18.62 7.08 12.89
C GLN A 326 17.71 8.15 12.29
N LYS A 327 16.41 8.09 12.59
CA LYS A 327 15.36 8.93 12.01
C LYS A 327 15.61 10.43 12.18
N THR A 328 16.01 10.85 13.38
CA THR A 328 16.27 12.26 13.69
C THR A 328 17.41 12.82 12.86
N ILE A 329 18.55 12.12 12.86
CA ILE A 329 19.74 12.54 12.10
C ILE A 329 19.39 12.64 10.60
N ALA A 330 18.66 11.67 10.09
CA ALA A 330 18.27 11.65 8.69
C ALA A 330 17.36 12.82 8.27
N LEU A 331 16.42 13.22 9.16
CA LEU A 331 15.54 14.36 8.90
C LEU A 331 16.27 15.70 9.11
N ASP A 332 17.14 15.77 10.10
CA ASP A 332 17.97 16.97 10.34
C ASP A 332 18.93 17.22 9.18
N ASP A 333 19.57 16.17 8.67
CA ASP A 333 20.43 16.22 7.49
C ASP A 333 19.65 16.62 6.23
N LEU A 334 18.46 16.05 6.03
CA LEU A 334 17.57 16.44 4.92
C LEU A 334 17.28 17.96 4.95
N ILE A 335 16.99 18.53 6.13
CA ILE A 335 16.77 19.99 6.26
C ILE A 335 18.00 20.77 5.82
N LEU A 336 19.20 20.36 6.25
CA LEU A 336 20.45 21.05 5.93
C LEU A 336 20.76 20.98 4.44
N GLU A 337 20.61 19.82 3.84
CA GLU A 337 20.77 19.61 2.38
C GLU A 337 19.80 20.46 1.57
N LEU A 338 18.53 20.51 1.96
CA LEU A 338 17.51 21.31 1.27
C LEU A 338 17.74 22.82 1.41
N ARG A 339 18.31 23.26 2.53
CA ARG A 339 18.71 24.68 2.71
C ARG A 339 19.85 25.10 1.76
N THR A 340 20.74 24.18 1.43
CA THR A 340 21.84 24.46 0.50
C THR A 340 21.42 24.38 -0.97
N ALA A 341 20.25 23.75 -1.24
CA ALA A 341 19.67 23.65 -2.57
C ALA A 341 18.77 24.85 -2.95
N ALA A 342 18.56 25.79 -2.04
CA ALA A 342 17.66 26.95 -2.18
C ALA A 342 18.28 28.12 -2.98
#